data_d1c1e21f66605a2939c11eeebd76e490
#
_entry.id   d1c1e21f66605a2939c11eeebd76e490
#
_cell.length_a   1.000
_cell.length_b   1.000
_cell.length_c   1.000
_cell.angle_alpha   90.00
_cell.angle_beta   90.00
_cell.angle_gamma   90.00
#
_symmetry.space_group_name_H-M   'P 1'
#
loop_
_entity.id
_entity.type
_entity.pdbx_description
1 polymer ?
#
loop_
_entity_poly.entity_id
_entity_poly.type
_entity_poly.pdbx_seq_one_letter_code
_entity_poly.pdbx_strand_id
1 'polypeptide(L)'
;KKEAGGQGSSSYKKDELQWTQYPDECWVTIFSDKTLTRHKNIRTDKISYAAGRFKSQYYQMTWAADDGYVYVFSPSYAKAMTDKRQRTTLPAGVVRINTKTEEFDKNYYFNIEENTGGLSFLRTWYIGGNYFLMLMYDRPLTESKPVGNRLAVFNVSNGNLTYVEGLPDDITGFSSIPYMENGNAYIGVTTASSHLAIYKIVPASAKATKGLVVEATSLDGVGKLDAVRVGDVLK
;
A
#
# COMPACT_ATOMS: atom_id res chain seq x y z
N LYS A 1 -13.69 11.78 19.02
CA LYS A 1 -14.37 10.54 18.70
C LYS A 1 -14.77 9.83 19.99
N LYS A 2 -15.83 10.36 20.61
CA LYS A 2 -16.32 9.88 21.91
C LYS A 2 -16.79 8.43 21.90
N GLU A 3 -17.12 7.91 20.70
CA GLU A 3 -17.70 6.58 20.50
C GLU A 3 -16.67 5.53 20.11
N ALA A 4 -15.41 5.91 19.98
CA ALA A 4 -14.37 5.02 19.46
C ALA A 4 -13.67 4.18 20.53
N GLY A 5 -14.19 4.07 21.74
CA GLY A 5 -13.57 3.29 22.81
C GLY A 5 -12.22 3.84 23.28
N GLY A 6 -11.53 3.08 24.10
CA GLY A 6 -10.23 3.45 24.68
C GLY A 6 -9.03 3.17 23.79
N GLN A 7 -7.83 3.28 24.34
CA GLN A 7 -6.57 3.16 23.59
C GLN A 7 -6.11 1.74 23.34
N GLY A 8 -6.66 0.74 23.97
CA GLY A 8 -6.28 -0.67 23.77
C GLY A 8 -7.48 -1.54 23.41
N SER A 9 -7.25 -2.68 22.79
CA SER A 9 -8.32 -3.60 22.42
C SER A 9 -9.12 -4.11 23.63
N SER A 10 -8.49 -4.23 24.79
CA SER A 10 -9.12 -4.59 26.04
C SER A 10 -10.04 -3.50 26.61
N SER A 11 -9.91 -2.25 26.12
CA SER A 11 -10.74 -1.13 26.54
C SER A 11 -12.06 -1.02 25.80
N TYR A 12 -12.27 -1.82 24.76
CA TYR A 12 -13.49 -1.79 23.95
C TYR A 12 -14.55 -2.71 24.52
N LYS A 13 -15.76 -2.20 24.61
CA LYS A 13 -16.92 -2.96 25.01
C LYS A 13 -17.61 -3.56 23.80
N LYS A 14 -18.31 -4.67 24.04
CA LYS A 14 -19.22 -5.26 23.05
C LYS A 14 -20.21 -4.19 22.59
N ASP A 15 -20.46 -4.14 21.28
CA ASP A 15 -21.38 -3.22 20.61
C ASP A 15 -20.97 -1.73 20.60
N GLU A 16 -19.80 -1.36 21.15
CA GLU A 16 -19.22 -0.05 20.93
C GLU A 16 -18.58 0.07 19.53
N LEU A 17 -18.76 1.23 18.91
CA LEU A 17 -18.09 1.55 17.64
C LEU A 17 -16.62 1.85 17.91
N GLN A 18 -15.73 0.93 17.52
CA GLN A 18 -14.31 0.97 17.89
C GLN A 18 -13.44 1.80 16.95
N TRP A 19 -13.88 1.96 15.68
CA TRP A 19 -13.07 2.54 14.61
C TRP A 19 -13.82 3.65 13.89
N THR A 20 -13.53 3.79 12.57
CA THR A 20 -14.21 4.79 11.77
C THR A 20 -15.71 4.55 11.73
N GLN A 21 -16.45 5.64 11.85
CA GLN A 21 -17.91 5.68 11.65
C GLN A 21 -18.29 5.83 10.18
N TYR A 22 -17.30 6.04 9.32
CA TYR A 22 -17.50 6.36 7.90
C TYR A 22 -16.74 5.35 7.04
N PRO A 23 -17.21 4.09 6.96
CA PRO A 23 -16.52 3.04 6.21
C PRO A 23 -16.54 3.29 4.69
N ASP A 24 -17.48 4.07 4.20
CA ASP A 24 -17.65 4.42 2.78
C ASP A 24 -17.02 5.77 2.41
N GLU A 25 -16.13 6.27 3.24
CA GLU A 25 -15.43 7.54 2.99
C GLU A 25 -13.93 7.42 3.30
N CYS A 26 -13.13 8.11 2.50
CA CYS A 26 -11.72 8.33 2.78
C CYS A 26 -11.47 9.80 3.12
N TRP A 27 -10.91 10.04 4.29
CA TRP A 27 -10.56 11.36 4.81
C TRP A 27 -9.06 11.54 4.82
N VAL A 28 -8.60 12.67 4.27
CA VAL A 28 -7.19 13.07 4.32
C VAL A 28 -7.08 14.43 5.00
N THR A 29 -6.15 14.54 5.94
CA THR A 29 -5.81 15.79 6.60
C THR A 29 -4.46 16.27 6.11
N ILE A 30 -4.42 17.51 5.65
CA ILE A 30 -3.20 18.19 5.19
C ILE A 30 -2.71 19.07 6.33
N PHE A 31 -1.43 18.98 6.65
CA PHE A 31 -0.76 19.76 7.68
C PHE A 31 0.32 20.65 7.06
N SER A 32 0.58 21.80 7.68
CA SER A 32 1.77 22.57 7.40
C SER A 32 3.01 21.82 7.89
N ASP A 33 4.03 21.71 7.06
CA ASP A 33 5.32 21.09 7.39
C ASP A 33 6.11 21.89 8.44
N LYS A 34 5.98 23.22 8.43
CA LYS A 34 6.69 24.13 9.33
C LYS A 34 6.11 24.18 10.74
N THR A 35 4.81 24.19 10.86
CA THR A 35 4.11 24.39 12.14
C THR A 35 3.40 23.17 12.65
N LEU A 36 3.29 22.13 11.82
CA LEU A 36 2.48 20.91 12.06
C LEU A 36 1.03 21.23 12.43
N THR A 37 0.56 22.41 12.07
CA THR A 37 -0.84 22.80 12.24
C THR A 37 -1.68 22.25 11.10
N ARG A 38 -2.90 21.82 11.43
CA ARG A 38 -3.85 21.35 10.43
C ARG A 38 -4.21 22.51 9.48
N HIS A 39 -3.95 22.29 8.19
CA HIS A 39 -4.28 23.25 7.15
C HIS A 39 -5.66 22.96 6.57
N LYS A 40 -5.92 21.72 6.15
CA LYS A 40 -7.13 21.35 5.44
C LYS A 40 -7.57 19.90 5.73
N ASN A 41 -8.88 19.66 5.68
CA ASN A 41 -9.45 18.31 5.61
C ASN A 41 -10.20 18.16 4.29
N ILE A 42 -9.92 17.10 3.58
CA ILE A 42 -10.61 16.71 2.34
C ILE A 42 -11.17 15.31 2.47
N ARG A 43 -12.19 14.99 1.70
CA ARG A 43 -12.80 13.65 1.71
C ARG A 43 -13.25 13.23 0.32
N THR A 44 -13.38 11.92 0.15
CA THR A 44 -13.98 11.30 -1.03
C THR A 44 -14.81 10.09 -0.61
N ASP A 45 -15.85 9.79 -1.35
CA ASP A 45 -16.73 8.63 -1.23
C ASP A 45 -16.45 7.55 -2.30
N LYS A 46 -15.39 7.72 -3.10
CA LYS A 46 -15.00 6.79 -4.15
C LYS A 46 -14.29 5.54 -3.61
N ILE A 47 -13.65 5.66 -2.46
CA ILE A 47 -12.93 4.58 -1.78
C ILE A 47 -13.24 4.60 -0.28
N SER A 48 -13.14 3.44 0.36
CA SER A 48 -13.13 3.33 1.81
C SER A 48 -11.86 3.96 2.39
N TYR A 49 -11.74 4.07 3.70
CA TYR A 49 -10.56 4.64 4.35
C TYR A 49 -9.26 3.93 3.92
N ALA A 50 -8.22 4.72 3.63
CA ALA A 50 -6.90 4.23 3.24
C ALA A 50 -6.12 3.66 4.42
N ALA A 51 -6.29 4.27 5.61
CA ALA A 51 -5.59 3.93 6.83
C ALA A 51 -6.58 3.75 7.98
N GLY A 52 -6.35 2.74 8.79
CA GLY A 52 -7.14 2.42 9.97
C GLY A 52 -6.29 1.59 10.92
N ARG A 53 -6.83 1.17 12.07
CA ARG A 53 -6.09 0.48 13.12
C ARG A 53 -5.22 -0.68 12.61
N PHE A 54 -5.71 -1.46 11.67
CA PHE A 54 -5.00 -2.65 11.20
C PHE A 54 -4.06 -2.36 10.03
N LYS A 55 -4.03 -1.12 9.53
CA LYS A 55 -3.27 -0.76 8.32
C LYS A 55 -2.36 0.46 8.49
N SER A 56 -2.74 1.46 9.29
CA SER A 56 -2.06 2.75 9.33
C SER A 56 -0.64 2.73 9.89
N GLN A 57 -0.33 1.82 10.80
CA GLN A 57 0.97 1.80 11.47
C GLN A 57 2.01 0.90 10.80
N TYR A 58 1.59 0.05 9.85
CA TYR A 58 2.48 -0.91 9.20
C TYR A 58 2.50 -0.80 7.68
N TYR A 59 1.54 -0.10 7.09
CA TYR A 59 1.33 -0.09 5.64
C TYR A 59 1.07 1.32 5.15
N GLN A 60 2.01 1.85 4.39
CA GLN A 60 1.82 3.12 3.72
C GLN A 60 0.84 2.94 2.55
N MET A 61 -0.20 3.78 2.53
CA MET A 61 -1.24 3.76 1.49
C MET A 61 -1.35 5.10 0.76
N THR A 62 -0.49 6.05 1.10
CA THR A 62 -0.49 7.40 0.53
C THR A 62 0.92 7.72 0.04
N TRP A 63 1.05 8.08 -1.24
CA TRP A 63 2.32 8.23 -1.91
C TRP A 63 2.36 9.50 -2.75
N ALA A 64 3.33 10.36 -2.49
CA ALA A 64 3.66 11.44 -3.39
C ALA A 64 4.38 10.88 -4.63
N ALA A 65 3.95 11.30 -5.81
CA ALA A 65 4.53 10.90 -7.07
C ALA A 65 5.16 12.09 -7.80
N ASP A 66 6.01 11.80 -8.78
CA ASP A 66 6.77 12.81 -9.51
C ASP A 66 5.90 13.64 -10.47
N ASP A 67 4.66 13.23 -10.70
CA ASP A 67 3.69 13.88 -11.59
C ASP A 67 2.89 15.03 -10.94
N GLY A 68 3.20 15.35 -9.69
CA GLY A 68 2.51 16.41 -8.93
C GLY A 68 1.20 15.98 -8.28
N TYR A 69 0.97 14.68 -8.15
CA TYR A 69 -0.16 14.12 -7.42
C TYR A 69 0.29 13.31 -6.21
N VAL A 70 -0.62 13.20 -5.25
CA VAL A 70 -0.52 12.25 -4.13
C VAL A 70 -1.57 11.17 -4.36
N TYR A 71 -1.13 9.94 -4.57
CA TYR A 71 -2.00 8.79 -4.74
C TYR A 71 -2.41 8.21 -3.40
N VAL A 72 -3.69 7.95 -3.24
CA VAL A 72 -4.29 7.39 -2.02
C VAL A 72 -4.95 6.07 -2.38
N PHE A 73 -4.42 5.00 -1.84
CA PHE A 73 -4.91 3.63 -2.03
C PHE A 73 -5.77 3.19 -0.85
N SER A 74 -6.88 2.53 -1.13
CA SER A 74 -7.66 1.84 -0.12
C SER A 74 -7.77 0.36 -0.46
N PRO A 75 -7.32 -0.54 0.44
CA PRO A 75 -7.54 -1.98 0.25
C PRO A 75 -8.98 -2.41 0.55
N SER A 76 -9.85 -1.49 0.94
CA SER A 76 -11.22 -1.75 1.42
C SER A 76 -11.28 -2.77 2.55
N TYR A 77 -10.35 -2.68 3.48
CA TYR A 77 -10.26 -3.61 4.61
C TYR A 77 -11.55 -3.65 5.45
N ALA A 78 -12.35 -2.59 5.41
CA ALA A 78 -13.64 -2.52 6.06
C ALA A 78 -14.63 -3.61 5.59
N LYS A 79 -14.43 -4.25 4.45
CA LYS A 79 -15.20 -5.42 4.02
C LYS A 79 -15.09 -6.60 5.00
N ALA A 80 -13.95 -6.73 5.67
CA ALA A 80 -13.67 -7.79 6.64
C ALA A 80 -14.20 -7.51 8.06
N MET A 81 -14.81 -6.34 8.31
CA MET A 81 -15.32 -6.00 9.63
C MET A 81 -16.55 -6.83 10.00
N THR A 82 -16.61 -7.28 11.26
CA THR A 82 -17.75 -8.04 11.79
C THR A 82 -18.94 -7.15 12.11
N ASP A 83 -18.70 -5.93 12.59
CA ASP A 83 -19.73 -4.95 12.87
C ASP A 83 -20.23 -4.31 11.57
N LYS A 84 -21.52 -4.47 11.29
CA LYS A 84 -22.16 -3.93 10.07
C LYS A 84 -22.01 -2.41 9.92
N ARG A 85 -21.92 -1.67 11.03
CA ARG A 85 -21.76 -0.21 11.02
C ARG A 85 -20.38 0.22 10.52
N GLN A 86 -19.41 -0.70 10.53
CA GLN A 86 -18.02 -0.47 10.10
C GLN A 86 -17.72 -1.07 8.73
N ARG A 87 -18.69 -1.75 8.14
CA ARG A 87 -18.52 -2.49 6.91
C ARG A 87 -18.71 -1.57 5.70
N THR A 88 -17.86 -1.70 4.70
CA THR A 88 -17.99 -1.06 3.39
C THR A 88 -18.41 -2.07 2.33
N THR A 89 -19.08 -1.58 1.28
CA THR A 89 -19.29 -2.30 0.02
C THR A 89 -18.37 -1.77 -1.10
N LEU A 90 -17.67 -0.64 -0.86
CA LEU A 90 -16.76 -0.07 -1.85
C LEU A 90 -15.62 -1.02 -2.15
N PRO A 91 -15.22 -1.15 -3.43
CA PRO A 91 -14.09 -1.99 -3.81
C PRO A 91 -12.76 -1.39 -3.36
N ALA A 92 -11.72 -2.23 -3.34
CA ALA A 92 -10.35 -1.74 -3.26
C ALA A 92 -10.06 -0.84 -4.46
N GLY A 93 -9.45 0.32 -4.21
CA GLY A 93 -9.30 1.32 -5.27
C GLY A 93 -8.22 2.34 -4.97
N VAL A 94 -8.01 3.22 -5.95
CA VAL A 94 -7.07 4.33 -5.86
C VAL A 94 -7.71 5.62 -6.37
N VAL A 95 -7.46 6.69 -5.64
CA VAL A 95 -7.76 8.07 -6.00
C VAL A 95 -6.48 8.90 -5.91
N ARG A 96 -6.50 10.14 -6.39
CA ARG A 96 -5.35 11.04 -6.24
C ARG A 96 -5.76 12.43 -5.80
N ILE A 97 -4.82 13.11 -5.16
CA ILE A 97 -4.94 14.50 -4.70
C ILE A 97 -4.01 15.33 -5.57
N ASN A 98 -4.52 16.41 -6.14
CA ASN A 98 -3.71 17.39 -6.84
C ASN A 98 -2.99 18.28 -5.83
N THR A 99 -1.66 18.30 -5.86
CA THR A 99 -0.84 19.03 -4.87
C THR A 99 -0.96 20.56 -4.97
N LYS A 100 -1.40 21.09 -6.12
CA LYS A 100 -1.60 22.53 -6.32
C LYS A 100 -2.95 23.02 -5.76
N THR A 101 -4.00 22.22 -5.92
CA THR A 101 -5.35 22.55 -5.44
C THR A 101 -5.64 22.01 -4.06
N GLU A 102 -4.85 21.02 -3.62
CA GLU A 102 -5.05 20.28 -2.36
C GLU A 102 -6.45 19.65 -2.27
N GLU A 103 -6.96 19.15 -3.41
CA GLU A 103 -8.26 18.52 -3.52
C GLU A 103 -8.13 17.16 -4.22
N PHE A 104 -9.06 16.24 -3.91
CA PHE A 104 -9.19 15.03 -4.68
C PHE A 104 -9.55 15.35 -6.14
N ASP A 105 -8.84 14.71 -7.07
CA ASP A 105 -9.17 14.76 -8.49
C ASP A 105 -10.48 14.00 -8.75
N LYS A 106 -11.55 14.75 -9.05
CA LYS A 106 -12.88 14.18 -9.25
C LYS A 106 -12.99 13.26 -10.47
N ASN A 107 -12.08 13.41 -11.41
CA ASN A 107 -12.07 12.65 -12.66
C ASN A 107 -11.16 11.43 -12.60
N TYR A 108 -10.47 11.20 -11.46
CA TYR A 108 -9.56 10.10 -11.29
C TYR A 108 -10.09 9.10 -10.26
N TYR A 109 -10.18 7.85 -10.68
CA TYR A 109 -10.50 6.70 -9.84
C TYR A 109 -10.27 5.41 -10.62
N PHE A 110 -9.64 4.43 -9.99
CA PHE A 110 -9.59 3.06 -10.52
C PHE A 110 -10.05 2.06 -9.46
N ASN A 111 -10.94 1.17 -9.88
CA ASN A 111 -11.36 0.00 -9.14
C ASN A 111 -10.35 -1.13 -9.36
N ILE A 112 -9.57 -1.47 -8.32
CA ILE A 112 -8.54 -2.50 -8.41
C ILE A 112 -9.16 -3.90 -8.46
N GLU A 113 -10.28 -4.12 -7.78
CA GLU A 113 -10.95 -5.43 -7.74
C GLU A 113 -11.54 -5.84 -9.09
N GLU A 114 -11.89 -4.88 -9.95
CA GLU A 114 -12.47 -5.14 -11.26
C GLU A 114 -11.52 -5.95 -12.16
N ASN A 115 -10.23 -5.66 -12.09
CA ASN A 115 -9.20 -6.30 -12.91
C ASN A 115 -8.55 -7.53 -12.24
N THR A 116 -8.98 -7.87 -11.03
CA THR A 116 -8.36 -8.94 -10.22
C THR A 116 -9.31 -10.06 -9.83
N GLY A 117 -10.55 -10.03 -10.32
CA GLY A 117 -11.57 -10.99 -9.89
C GLY A 117 -12.03 -10.81 -8.45
N GLY A 118 -12.02 -9.56 -7.94
CA GLY A 118 -12.45 -9.24 -6.58
C GLY A 118 -11.33 -9.27 -5.54
N LEU A 119 -10.07 -9.41 -5.97
CA LEU A 119 -8.93 -9.43 -5.05
C LEU A 119 -8.49 -8.02 -4.68
N SER A 120 -8.23 -7.83 -3.40
CA SER A 120 -7.63 -6.64 -2.82
C SER A 120 -6.11 -6.82 -2.62
N PHE A 121 -5.48 -5.85 -1.99
CA PHE A 121 -4.04 -5.82 -1.75
C PHE A 121 -3.71 -5.57 -0.27
N LEU A 122 -2.53 -6.01 0.13
CA LEU A 122 -1.98 -5.82 1.47
C LEU A 122 -1.10 -4.56 1.55
N ARG A 123 -0.26 -4.33 0.54
CA ARG A 123 0.74 -3.24 0.50
C ARG A 123 0.83 -2.62 -0.88
N THR A 124 1.27 -1.39 -0.91
CA THR A 124 1.66 -0.68 -2.13
C THR A 124 3.00 0.00 -1.93
N TRP A 125 3.78 0.15 -3.01
CA TRP A 125 5.04 0.90 -3.03
C TRP A 125 5.17 1.66 -4.35
N TYR A 126 5.51 2.93 -4.27
CA TYR A 126 5.79 3.73 -5.46
C TYR A 126 7.15 3.34 -6.06
N ILE A 127 7.17 2.97 -7.34
CA ILE A 127 8.40 2.59 -8.05
C ILE A 127 9.03 3.80 -8.74
N GLY A 128 8.20 4.68 -9.27
CA GLY A 128 8.58 5.83 -10.09
C GLY A 128 7.69 5.97 -11.31
N GLY A 129 7.60 7.18 -11.86
CA GLY A 129 6.74 7.48 -13.01
C GLY A 129 5.28 7.11 -12.74
N ASN A 130 4.72 6.25 -13.56
CA ASN A 130 3.31 5.82 -13.43
C ASN A 130 3.13 4.49 -12.68
N TYR A 131 4.18 3.93 -12.04
CA TYR A 131 4.14 2.55 -11.60
C TYR A 131 4.18 2.41 -10.07
N PHE A 132 3.34 1.50 -9.60
CA PHE A 132 3.32 1.02 -8.22
C PHE A 132 3.52 -0.50 -8.18
N LEU A 133 4.33 -0.98 -7.24
CA LEU A 133 4.37 -2.38 -6.87
C LEU A 133 3.27 -2.63 -5.84
N MET A 134 2.55 -3.73 -5.97
CA MET A 134 1.47 -4.12 -5.07
C MET A 134 1.67 -5.55 -4.58
N LEU A 135 1.44 -5.76 -3.29
CA LEU A 135 1.33 -7.10 -2.71
C LEU A 135 -0.15 -7.47 -2.63
N MET A 136 -0.59 -8.33 -3.51
CA MET A 136 -1.98 -8.74 -3.66
C MET A 136 -2.33 -9.88 -2.71
N TYR A 137 -3.57 -9.89 -2.23
CA TYR A 137 -4.12 -11.04 -1.51
C TYR A 137 -4.41 -12.21 -2.47
N ASP A 138 -4.36 -13.42 -1.93
CA ASP A 138 -4.63 -14.69 -2.64
C ASP A 138 -6.15 -14.97 -2.79
N ARG A 139 -6.98 -14.30 -1.99
CA ARG A 139 -8.44 -14.46 -1.95
C ARG A 139 -9.12 -13.16 -1.50
N PRO A 140 -10.43 -13.02 -1.70
CA PRO A 140 -11.19 -11.86 -1.24
C PRO A 140 -11.08 -11.63 0.27
N LEU A 141 -11.13 -10.37 0.70
CA LEU A 141 -11.09 -9.99 2.12
C LEU A 141 -12.27 -10.50 2.95
N THR A 142 -13.35 -10.90 2.30
CA THR A 142 -14.53 -11.48 2.94
C THR A 142 -14.37 -12.97 3.28
N GLU A 143 -13.33 -13.60 2.75
CA GLU A 143 -13.00 -14.98 3.06
C GLU A 143 -12.05 -15.09 4.27
N SER A 144 -11.92 -16.32 4.78
CA SER A 144 -11.09 -16.57 5.94
C SER A 144 -9.59 -16.48 5.61
N LYS A 145 -8.86 -15.69 6.39
CA LYS A 145 -7.39 -15.60 6.39
C LYS A 145 -6.76 -15.32 5.01
N PRO A 146 -7.09 -14.21 4.35
CA PRO A 146 -6.42 -13.84 3.12
C PRO A 146 -4.93 -13.58 3.36
N VAL A 147 -4.07 -14.08 2.47
CA VAL A 147 -2.61 -13.96 2.55
C VAL A 147 -2.10 -13.10 1.40
N GLY A 148 -1.26 -12.12 1.70
CA GLY A 148 -0.55 -11.35 0.69
C GLY A 148 0.66 -12.14 0.19
N ASN A 149 0.53 -12.79 -0.97
CA ASN A 149 1.54 -13.70 -1.50
C ASN A 149 1.85 -13.54 -2.99
N ARG A 150 1.26 -12.56 -3.66
CA ARG A 150 1.48 -12.31 -5.09
C ARG A 150 1.83 -10.85 -5.33
N LEU A 151 2.86 -10.62 -6.14
CA LEU A 151 3.21 -9.28 -6.58
C LEU A 151 2.52 -8.93 -7.90
N ALA A 152 2.09 -7.68 -8.00
CA ALA A 152 1.59 -7.10 -9.23
C ALA A 152 2.16 -5.69 -9.43
N VAL A 153 2.24 -5.26 -10.66
CA VAL A 153 2.55 -3.88 -11.05
C VAL A 153 1.24 -3.20 -11.47
N PHE A 154 0.97 -2.06 -10.88
CA PHE A 154 -0.17 -1.22 -11.20
C PHE A 154 0.29 0.06 -11.89
N ASN A 155 -0.30 0.37 -13.03
CA ASN A 155 -0.05 1.60 -13.77
C ASN A 155 -1.16 2.61 -13.50
N VAL A 156 -0.85 3.68 -12.78
CA VAL A 156 -1.82 4.72 -12.37
C VAL A 156 -2.29 5.62 -13.52
N SER A 157 -1.64 5.60 -14.67
CA SER A 157 -2.08 6.41 -15.82
C SER A 157 -3.24 5.78 -16.60
N ASN A 158 -3.39 4.45 -16.56
CA ASN A 158 -4.40 3.72 -17.34
C ASN A 158 -5.18 2.67 -16.54
N GLY A 159 -4.82 2.45 -15.26
CA GLY A 159 -5.48 1.48 -14.38
C GLY A 159 -5.10 0.02 -14.62
N ASN A 160 -4.14 -0.27 -15.48
CA ASN A 160 -3.72 -1.64 -15.75
C ASN A 160 -2.97 -2.23 -14.55
N LEU A 161 -3.38 -3.44 -14.16
CA LEU A 161 -2.72 -4.26 -13.16
C LEU A 161 -2.22 -5.54 -13.83
N THR A 162 -0.91 -5.81 -13.69
CA THR A 162 -0.26 -6.98 -14.27
C THR A 162 0.49 -7.73 -13.18
N TYR A 163 0.22 -9.01 -12.99
CA TYR A 163 0.96 -9.84 -12.05
C TYR A 163 2.40 -10.01 -12.50
N VAL A 164 3.32 -10.02 -11.52
CA VAL A 164 4.76 -10.16 -11.78
C VAL A 164 5.06 -11.61 -12.16
N GLU A 165 5.69 -11.78 -13.31
CA GLU A 165 6.21 -13.06 -13.81
C GLU A 165 7.69 -13.25 -13.44
N GLY A 166 8.17 -14.50 -13.46
CA GLY A 166 9.57 -14.86 -13.20
C GLY A 166 9.93 -14.94 -11.71
N LEU A 167 8.94 -14.98 -10.83
CA LEU A 167 9.11 -15.30 -9.41
C LEU A 167 8.98 -16.81 -9.17
N PRO A 168 9.55 -17.37 -8.09
CA PRO A 168 9.36 -18.77 -7.70
C PRO A 168 7.90 -19.10 -7.37
N ASP A 169 7.54 -20.37 -7.52
CA ASP A 169 6.18 -20.83 -7.19
C ASP A 169 6.00 -21.12 -5.69
N ASP A 170 7.09 -21.36 -4.96
CA ASP A 170 7.11 -21.76 -3.54
C ASP A 170 7.41 -20.61 -2.59
N ILE A 171 6.96 -19.40 -2.92
CA ILE A 171 7.17 -18.20 -2.11
C ILE A 171 6.47 -18.34 -0.76
N THR A 172 7.23 -18.08 0.32
CA THR A 172 6.73 -18.02 1.70
C THR A 172 6.64 -16.58 2.24
N GLY A 173 7.30 -15.62 1.61
CA GLY A 173 7.24 -14.23 2.02
C GLY A 173 8.01 -13.25 1.13
N PHE A 174 7.74 -11.98 1.36
CA PHE A 174 8.42 -10.86 0.73
C PHE A 174 8.98 -9.90 1.79
N SER A 175 10.11 -9.24 1.48
CA SER A 175 10.58 -8.15 2.34
C SER A 175 9.57 -7.01 2.41
N SER A 176 9.46 -6.41 3.59
CA SER A 176 8.48 -5.34 3.85
C SER A 176 8.86 -4.01 3.21
N ILE A 177 10.15 -3.80 2.97
CA ILE A 177 10.73 -2.55 2.45
C ILE A 177 11.55 -2.89 1.21
N PRO A 178 10.97 -2.79 0.00
CA PRO A 178 11.73 -2.89 -1.24
C PRO A 178 12.55 -1.62 -1.49
N TYR A 179 13.62 -1.76 -2.23
CA TYR A 179 14.43 -0.64 -2.72
C TYR A 179 14.02 -0.26 -4.14
N MET A 180 13.96 1.04 -4.40
CA MET A 180 13.61 1.57 -5.72
C MET A 180 14.79 2.33 -6.31
N GLU A 181 15.21 1.94 -7.53
CA GLU A 181 16.29 2.60 -8.24
C GLU A 181 16.07 2.55 -9.75
N ASN A 182 16.27 3.69 -10.43
CA ASN A 182 16.19 3.81 -11.89
C ASN A 182 14.89 3.23 -12.47
N GLY A 183 13.76 3.48 -11.79
CA GLY A 183 12.44 3.02 -12.22
C GLY A 183 12.22 1.51 -12.09
N ASN A 184 13.05 0.80 -11.32
CA ASN A 184 12.89 -0.62 -11.01
C ASN A 184 12.70 -0.82 -9.50
N ALA A 185 12.04 -1.91 -9.14
CA ALA A 185 11.91 -2.33 -7.75
C ALA A 185 12.83 -3.52 -7.46
N TYR A 186 13.43 -3.54 -6.27
CA TYR A 186 14.26 -4.63 -5.75
C TYR A 186 13.64 -5.11 -4.44
N ILE A 187 13.20 -6.36 -4.41
CA ILE A 187 12.48 -6.93 -3.27
C ILE A 187 13.08 -8.27 -2.87
N GLY A 188 13.18 -8.50 -1.57
CA GLY A 188 13.56 -9.81 -1.03
C GLY A 188 12.41 -10.80 -1.15
N VAL A 189 12.73 -11.99 -1.64
CA VAL A 189 11.79 -13.11 -1.79
C VAL A 189 12.31 -14.30 -1.00
N THR A 190 11.50 -14.78 -0.08
CA THR A 190 11.76 -16.00 0.70
C THR A 190 10.96 -17.15 0.12
N THR A 191 11.60 -18.31 -0.03
CA THR A 191 11.01 -19.53 -0.57
C THR A 191 11.10 -20.68 0.41
N ALA A 192 10.31 -21.73 0.19
CA ALA A 192 10.35 -22.91 1.03
C ALA A 192 11.56 -23.82 0.73
N SER A 193 12.04 -23.84 -0.52
CA SER A 193 12.99 -24.84 -1.01
C SER A 193 14.40 -24.30 -1.27
N SER A 194 14.61 -22.98 -1.26
CA SER A 194 15.91 -22.38 -1.59
C SER A 194 16.25 -21.18 -0.70
N HIS A 195 17.53 -20.77 -0.73
CA HIS A 195 17.94 -19.54 -0.08
C HIS A 195 17.15 -18.34 -0.62
N LEU A 196 16.84 -17.41 0.27
CA LEU A 196 16.18 -16.17 -0.10
C LEU A 196 17.07 -15.36 -1.06
N ALA A 197 16.43 -14.60 -1.91
CA ALA A 197 17.14 -13.80 -2.90
C ALA A 197 16.44 -12.44 -3.13
N ILE A 198 17.22 -11.46 -3.58
CA ILE A 198 16.70 -10.18 -4.03
C ILE A 198 16.33 -10.32 -5.51
N TYR A 199 15.09 -9.98 -5.84
CA TYR A 199 14.60 -9.95 -7.21
C TYR A 199 14.47 -8.51 -7.71
N LYS A 200 14.96 -8.24 -8.91
CA LYS A 200 14.72 -7.01 -9.65
C LYS A 200 13.41 -7.16 -10.43
N ILE A 201 12.51 -6.20 -10.30
CA ILE A 201 11.24 -6.12 -11.04
C ILE A 201 11.30 -4.92 -11.98
N VAL A 202 11.07 -5.18 -13.28
CA VAL A 202 10.94 -4.15 -14.33
C VAL A 202 9.46 -3.84 -14.50
N PRO A 203 8.95 -2.66 -14.09
CA PRO A 203 7.52 -2.41 -14.04
C PRO A 203 6.85 -2.39 -15.42
N ALA A 204 7.49 -1.88 -16.45
CA ALA A 204 6.91 -1.79 -17.79
C ALA A 204 6.57 -3.16 -18.39
N SER A 205 7.28 -4.22 -18.01
CA SER A 205 7.03 -5.59 -18.46
C SER A 205 6.45 -6.50 -17.39
N ALA A 206 6.36 -6.03 -16.14
CA ALA A 206 6.00 -6.80 -14.95
C ALA A 206 6.83 -8.10 -14.80
N LYS A 207 8.13 -8.05 -15.16
CA LYS A 207 9.02 -9.21 -15.08
C LYS A 207 10.01 -9.07 -13.94
N ALA A 208 10.18 -10.18 -13.20
CA ALA A 208 11.19 -10.34 -12.17
C ALA A 208 12.41 -11.11 -12.70
N THR A 209 13.57 -10.71 -12.23
CA THR A 209 14.83 -11.42 -12.48
C THR A 209 15.52 -11.63 -11.14
N LYS A 210 15.94 -12.88 -10.88
CA LYS A 210 16.70 -13.24 -9.69
C LYS A 210 18.05 -12.53 -9.70
N GLY A 211 18.37 -11.86 -8.60
CA GLY A 211 19.65 -11.19 -8.36
C GLY A 211 20.44 -11.85 -7.24
N LEU A 212 20.86 -11.07 -6.26
CA LEU A 212 21.70 -11.51 -5.15
C LEU A 212 20.97 -12.58 -4.30
N VAL A 213 21.64 -13.71 -4.09
CA VAL A 213 21.25 -14.73 -3.12
C VAL A 213 21.79 -14.35 -1.76
N VAL A 214 20.96 -14.46 -0.73
CA VAL A 214 21.30 -14.09 0.65
C VAL A 214 21.13 -15.29 1.55
N GLU A 215 22.23 -15.67 2.23
CA GLU A 215 22.23 -16.74 3.22
C GLU A 215 21.75 -16.19 4.58
N ALA A 216 20.45 -16.09 4.73
CA ALA A 216 19.79 -15.63 5.95
C ALA A 216 18.43 -16.33 6.10
N THR A 217 17.87 -16.29 7.31
CA THR A 217 16.55 -16.84 7.61
C THR A 217 15.41 -15.89 7.26
N SER A 218 15.67 -14.58 7.26
CA SER A 218 14.71 -13.53 6.88
C SER A 218 15.40 -12.32 6.24
N LEU A 219 14.65 -11.57 5.45
CA LEU A 219 15.08 -10.30 4.85
C LEU A 219 13.91 -9.32 4.92
N ASP A 220 14.01 -8.35 5.83
CA ASP A 220 12.91 -7.40 6.06
C ASP A 220 12.95 -6.19 5.13
N GLY A 221 14.14 -5.81 4.67
CA GLY A 221 14.31 -4.65 3.79
C GLY A 221 15.50 -4.80 2.85
N VAL A 222 15.43 -4.08 1.74
CA VAL A 222 16.50 -3.93 0.77
C VAL A 222 16.85 -2.45 0.66
N GLY A 223 18.12 -2.12 0.67
CA GLY A 223 18.60 -0.74 0.54
C GLY A 223 19.98 -0.70 -0.08
N LYS A 224 20.36 0.47 -0.55
CA LYS A 224 21.71 0.77 -1.05
C LYS A 224 22.33 1.86 -0.19
N LEU A 225 23.56 1.65 0.21
CA LEU A 225 24.35 2.67 0.87
C LEU A 225 25.18 3.40 -0.20
N ASP A 226 24.93 4.68 -0.35
CA ASP A 226 25.78 5.54 -1.17
C ASP A 226 27.00 5.99 -0.33
N ALA A 227 28.18 5.99 -0.94
CA ALA A 227 29.38 6.52 -0.30
C ALA A 227 29.21 8.04 -0.14
N VAL A 228 29.01 8.49 1.09
CA VAL A 228 29.02 9.92 1.41
C VAL A 228 30.47 10.40 1.40
N ARG A 229 30.80 11.33 0.52
CA ARG A 229 32.13 11.99 0.55
C ARG A 229 32.22 12.85 1.80
N VAL A 230 33.33 12.75 2.53
CA VAL A 230 33.55 13.49 3.80
C VAL A 230 33.32 15.01 3.64
N GLY A 231 33.51 15.57 2.43
CA GLY A 231 33.26 16.98 2.12
C GLY A 231 31.78 17.38 1.99
N ASP A 232 30.86 16.43 1.90
CA ASP A 232 29.41 16.71 1.75
C ASP A 232 28.70 16.77 3.12
N VAL A 233 29.34 16.30 4.17
CA VAL A 233 28.81 16.30 5.57
C VAL A 233 29.08 17.63 6.29
N LEU A 234 29.94 18.47 5.75
CA LEU A 234 30.40 19.72 6.40
C LEU A 234 29.83 21.00 5.75
N LYS A 235 28.75 20.91 5.01
CA LYS A 235 28.05 22.09 4.44
C LYS A 235 26.75 22.36 5.14
#